data_542926b0f0dd9d29a62b2b2bb1a42e5d
#
_entry.id   542926b0f0dd9d29a62b2b2bb1a42e5d
#
_cell.length_a   1.000
_cell.length_b   1.000
_cell.length_c   1.000
_cell.angle_alpha   90.00
_cell.angle_beta   90.00
_cell.angle_gamma   90.00
#
_symmetry.space_group_name_H-M   'P 1'
#
loop_
_entity.id
_entity.type
_entity.pdbx_description
1 polymer ?
#
loop_
_entity_poly.entity_id
_entity_poly.type
_entity_poly.pdbx_seq_one_letter_code
_entity_poly.pdbx_strand_id
1 'polypeptide(L)'
;NVGVISGGTSVNAIAQRAEMLYEYRSNDAQCMAMMKEKLDTILRESMMPDAKVTLKLLGERPCGAAGDPAAQRALETRCTAALERYVGGKKPIGMGSTDCNIPLSLGIPSASFGMYRGGGAHTREEWMEPSSLCAGMKAAACVLMHWFSL
;
A
#
# COMPACT_ATOMS: atom_id res chain seq x y z
N ASN A 1 -10.96 -4.51 6.09
CA ASN A 1 -10.87 -5.96 5.94
C ASN A 1 -10.61 -6.63 7.27
N VAL A 2 -11.30 -7.74 7.53
CA VAL A 2 -11.00 -8.65 8.64
C VAL A 2 -10.39 -9.91 8.03
N GLY A 3 -9.09 -10.09 8.22
CA GLY A 3 -8.34 -11.19 7.61
C GLY A 3 -8.37 -12.48 8.42
N VAL A 4 -8.50 -12.37 9.74
CA VAL A 4 -8.51 -13.52 10.66
C VAL A 4 -9.48 -13.23 11.80
N ILE A 5 -10.27 -14.25 12.16
CA ILE A 5 -11.03 -14.28 13.41
C ILE A 5 -10.76 -15.64 14.06
N SER A 6 -10.45 -15.64 15.36
CA SER A 6 -10.24 -16.86 16.13
C SER A 6 -10.76 -16.72 17.54
N GLY A 7 -11.05 -17.83 18.20
CA GLY A 7 -11.50 -17.87 19.58
C GLY A 7 -12.48 -19.01 19.87
N GLY A 8 -12.83 -19.16 21.16
CA GLY A 8 -13.69 -20.22 21.63
C GLY A 8 -12.98 -21.59 21.72
N THR A 9 -13.68 -22.56 22.29
CA THR A 9 -13.19 -23.93 22.50
C THR A 9 -14.16 -25.01 22.01
N SER A 10 -15.46 -24.73 22.03
CA SER A 10 -16.49 -25.64 21.55
C SER A 10 -17.80 -24.91 21.24
N VAL A 11 -18.69 -25.57 20.50
CA VAL A 11 -19.96 -25.00 20.01
C VAL A 11 -20.93 -24.66 21.14
N ASN A 12 -20.83 -25.30 22.28
CA ASN A 12 -21.72 -25.16 23.44
C ASN A 12 -21.08 -24.45 24.64
N ALA A 13 -19.90 -23.84 24.46
CA ALA A 13 -19.22 -23.06 25.48
C ALA A 13 -19.07 -21.58 25.04
N ILE A 14 -19.35 -20.68 25.97
CA ILE A 14 -19.10 -19.26 25.76
C ILE A 14 -17.57 -19.04 25.63
N ALA A 15 -17.14 -18.39 24.57
CA ALA A 15 -15.76 -18.08 24.35
C ALA A 15 -15.20 -17.16 25.44
N GLN A 16 -14.18 -17.58 26.15
CA GLN A 16 -13.48 -16.76 27.15
C GLN A 16 -12.54 -15.74 26.49
N ARG A 17 -12.12 -16.00 25.25
CA ARG A 17 -11.27 -15.14 24.45
C ARG A 17 -11.64 -15.28 22.99
N ALA A 18 -11.69 -14.14 22.29
CA ALA A 18 -11.72 -14.07 20.84
C ALA A 18 -10.77 -12.96 20.38
N GLU A 19 -10.22 -13.12 19.21
CA GLU A 19 -9.36 -12.13 18.59
C GLU A 19 -9.62 -12.05 17.10
N MET A 20 -9.35 -10.88 16.53
CA MET A 20 -9.37 -10.68 15.08
C MET A 20 -8.21 -9.81 14.63
N LEU A 21 -7.72 -10.08 13.43
CA LEU A 21 -6.79 -9.21 12.71
C LEU A 21 -7.60 -8.37 11.72
N TYR A 22 -7.53 -7.08 11.91
CA TYR A 22 -8.29 -6.10 11.15
C TYR A 22 -7.35 -5.06 10.53
N GLU A 23 -7.57 -4.71 9.29
CA GLU A 23 -6.88 -3.61 8.62
C GLU A 23 -7.84 -2.72 7.86
N TYR A 24 -7.46 -1.45 7.67
CA TYR A 24 -8.08 -0.54 6.73
C TYR A 24 -7.02 0.27 6.00
N ARG A 25 -7.31 0.63 4.77
CA ARG A 25 -6.39 1.37 3.89
C ARG A 25 -7.16 2.44 3.12
N SER A 26 -6.54 3.59 2.94
CA SER A 26 -6.99 4.63 2.05
C SER A 26 -5.79 5.45 1.59
N ASN A 27 -5.91 6.08 0.44
CA ASN A 27 -5.01 7.13 -0.04
C ASN A 27 -5.51 8.53 0.34
N ASP A 28 -6.64 8.60 1.03
CA ASP A 28 -7.23 9.84 1.55
C ASP A 28 -7.06 9.89 3.07
N ALA A 29 -6.33 10.89 3.55
CA ALA A 29 -6.06 11.07 4.96
C ALA A 29 -7.33 11.36 5.79
N GLN A 30 -8.34 12.01 5.22
CA GLN A 30 -9.62 12.25 5.90
C GLN A 30 -10.39 10.94 6.08
N CYS A 31 -10.40 10.10 5.06
CA CYS A 31 -10.99 8.75 5.16
C CYS A 31 -10.28 7.91 6.22
N MET A 32 -8.94 7.99 6.31
CA MET A 32 -8.17 7.28 7.35
C MET A 32 -8.54 7.77 8.75
N ALA A 33 -8.63 9.08 8.95
CA ALA A 33 -9.03 9.66 10.23
C ALA A 33 -10.45 9.25 10.63
N MET A 34 -11.40 9.30 9.69
CA MET A 34 -12.78 8.88 9.92
C MET A 34 -12.88 7.39 10.27
N MET A 35 -12.10 6.53 9.60
CA MET A 35 -12.09 5.09 9.91
C MET A 35 -11.54 4.82 11.30
N LYS A 36 -10.49 5.57 11.71
CA LYS A 36 -9.93 5.48 13.06
C LYS A 36 -10.97 5.88 14.10
N GLU A 37 -11.64 7.00 13.93
CA GLU A 37 -12.69 7.47 14.84
C GLU A 37 -13.84 6.47 14.97
N LYS A 38 -14.31 5.90 13.85
CA LYS A 38 -15.32 4.86 13.85
C LYS A 38 -14.88 3.62 14.61
N LEU A 39 -13.64 3.17 14.42
CA LEU A 39 -13.09 2.02 15.15
C LEU A 39 -13.06 2.31 16.65
N ASP A 40 -12.57 3.47 17.06
CA ASP A 40 -12.50 3.89 18.46
C ASP A 40 -13.88 3.98 19.10
N THR A 41 -14.89 4.39 18.33
CA THR A 41 -16.30 4.44 18.77
C THR A 41 -16.87 3.04 18.95
N ILE A 42 -16.70 2.16 17.97
CA ILE A 42 -17.16 0.76 18.05
C ILE A 42 -16.53 0.07 19.27
N LEU A 43 -15.24 0.25 19.50
CA LEU A 43 -14.56 -0.34 20.64
C LEU A 43 -15.10 0.14 21.97
N ARG A 44 -15.38 1.45 22.10
CA ARG A 44 -15.99 2.02 23.30
C ARG A 44 -17.42 1.50 23.56
N GLU A 45 -18.22 1.41 22.51
CA GLU A 45 -19.60 0.94 22.59
C GLU A 45 -19.71 -0.57 22.80
N SER A 46 -18.68 -1.33 22.41
CA SER A 46 -18.61 -2.78 22.60
C SER A 46 -18.12 -3.19 23.99
N MET A 47 -17.72 -2.24 24.84
CA MET A 47 -17.30 -2.55 26.21
C MET A 47 -18.49 -2.98 27.05
N MET A 48 -18.42 -4.20 27.59
CA MET A 48 -19.38 -4.74 28.55
C MET A 48 -18.73 -4.87 29.93
N PRO A 49 -19.50 -4.89 31.02
CA PRO A 49 -18.95 -5.02 32.36
C PRO A 49 -18.03 -6.24 32.53
N ASP A 50 -18.35 -7.33 31.84
CA ASP A 50 -17.63 -8.61 31.93
C ASP A 50 -16.73 -8.92 30.74
N ALA A 51 -16.57 -7.97 29.78
CA ALA A 51 -15.74 -8.15 28.60
C ALA A 51 -14.71 -7.02 28.45
N LYS A 52 -13.43 -7.39 28.49
CA LYS A 52 -12.32 -6.47 28.24
C LYS A 52 -11.90 -6.52 26.79
N VAL A 53 -11.98 -5.39 26.10
CA VAL A 53 -11.46 -5.23 24.73
C VAL A 53 -10.06 -4.61 24.79
N THR A 54 -9.12 -5.17 24.06
CA THR A 54 -7.75 -4.64 23.93
C THR A 54 -7.42 -4.48 22.45
N LEU A 55 -7.07 -3.28 22.05
CA LEU A 55 -6.57 -2.98 20.70
C LEU A 55 -5.04 -2.96 20.73
N LYS A 56 -4.41 -3.68 19.81
CA LYS A 56 -2.96 -3.62 19.59
C LYS A 56 -2.69 -3.21 18.15
N LEU A 57 -2.05 -2.05 17.98
CA LEU A 57 -1.56 -1.65 16.66
C LEU A 57 -0.37 -2.55 16.27
N LEU A 58 -0.50 -3.27 15.16
CA LEU A 58 0.53 -4.16 14.63
C LEU A 58 1.44 -3.47 13.63
N GLY A 59 0.93 -2.47 12.92
CA GLY A 59 1.68 -1.68 11.98
C GLY A 59 0.85 -0.53 11.43
N GLU A 60 1.54 0.51 11.00
CA GLU A 60 0.95 1.67 10.35
C GLU A 60 1.82 2.09 9.19
N ARG A 61 1.19 2.40 8.06
CA ARG A 61 1.86 2.99 6.92
C ARG A 61 1.20 4.35 6.65
N PRO A 62 1.99 5.42 6.52
CA PRO A 62 1.43 6.75 6.33
C PRO A 62 0.63 6.85 5.03
N CYS A 63 -0.40 7.70 5.07
CA CYS A 63 -1.18 8.11 3.91
C CYS A 63 -0.85 9.57 3.60
N GLY A 64 -0.68 9.90 2.33
CA GLY A 64 -0.37 11.26 1.91
C GLY A 64 -0.32 11.42 0.41
N ALA A 65 -0.16 12.67 -0.02
CA ALA A 65 0.00 13.05 -1.40
C ALA A 65 1.15 14.06 -1.54
N ALA A 66 1.73 14.16 -2.73
CA ALA A 66 2.74 15.16 -3.01
C ALA A 66 2.21 16.59 -2.74
N GLY A 67 3.02 17.41 -2.10
CA GLY A 67 2.70 18.81 -1.83
C GLY A 67 2.61 19.66 -3.11
N ASP A 68 3.32 19.25 -4.16
CA ASP A 68 3.24 19.82 -5.50
C ASP A 68 2.66 18.81 -6.50
N PRO A 69 1.36 18.93 -6.85
CA PRO A 69 0.72 18.04 -7.83
C PRO A 69 1.28 18.17 -9.25
N ALA A 70 1.89 19.30 -9.61
CA ALA A 70 2.48 19.47 -10.94
C ALA A 70 3.81 18.71 -11.03
N ALA A 71 4.65 18.79 -10.00
CA ALA A 71 5.88 18.02 -9.90
C ALA A 71 5.60 16.51 -9.84
N GLN A 72 4.56 16.08 -9.13
CA GLN A 72 4.13 14.68 -9.10
C GLN A 72 3.74 14.19 -10.50
N ARG A 73 2.89 14.92 -11.22
CA ARG A 73 2.50 14.57 -12.61
C ARG A 73 3.69 14.55 -13.57
N ALA A 74 4.63 15.47 -13.41
CA ALA A 74 5.85 15.50 -14.24
C ALA A 74 6.70 14.25 -14.01
N LEU A 75 6.87 13.82 -12.76
CA LEU A 75 7.57 12.59 -12.40
C LEU A 75 6.87 11.36 -12.97
N GLU A 76 5.56 11.23 -12.79
CA GLU A 76 4.74 10.13 -13.30
C GLU A 76 4.81 10.04 -14.83
N THR A 77 4.72 11.18 -15.52
CA THR A 77 4.84 11.25 -16.98
C THR A 77 6.20 10.76 -17.45
N ARG A 78 7.26 11.16 -16.77
CA ARG A 78 8.64 10.74 -17.08
C ARG A 78 8.82 9.24 -16.89
N CYS A 79 8.36 8.70 -15.76
CA CYS A 79 8.42 7.25 -15.49
C CYS A 79 7.64 6.45 -16.54
N THR A 80 6.42 6.91 -16.87
CA THR A 80 5.57 6.26 -17.86
C THR A 80 6.20 6.29 -19.25
N ALA A 81 6.73 7.43 -19.69
CA ALA A 81 7.39 7.56 -20.98
C ALA A 81 8.64 6.67 -21.10
N ALA A 82 9.43 6.56 -20.04
CA ALA A 82 10.59 5.67 -20.01
C ALA A 82 10.16 4.19 -20.11
N LEU A 83 9.13 3.80 -19.38
CA LEU A 83 8.58 2.44 -19.44
C LEU A 83 8.00 2.11 -20.81
N GLU A 84 7.23 3.01 -21.41
CA GLU A 84 6.65 2.84 -22.75
C GLU A 84 7.74 2.69 -23.81
N ARG A 85 8.81 3.49 -23.70
CA ARG A 85 9.95 3.45 -24.63
C ARG A 85 10.73 2.14 -24.59
N TYR A 86 11.03 1.63 -23.40
CA TYR A 86 11.95 0.50 -23.25
C TYR A 86 11.25 -0.84 -23.02
N VAL A 87 10.09 -0.84 -22.36
CA VAL A 87 9.32 -2.04 -22.05
C VAL A 87 8.13 -2.23 -23.02
N GLY A 88 7.65 -1.14 -23.62
CA GLY A 88 6.53 -1.14 -24.56
C GLY A 88 5.15 -1.19 -23.90
N GLY A 89 4.11 -0.85 -24.67
CA GLY A 89 2.71 -0.83 -24.24
C GLY A 89 2.38 0.28 -23.24
N LYS A 90 1.12 0.67 -23.18
CA LYS A 90 0.64 1.65 -22.18
C LYS A 90 0.81 1.12 -20.77
N LYS A 91 1.30 1.96 -19.88
CA LYS A 91 1.48 1.66 -18.46
C LYS A 91 0.47 2.46 -17.65
N PRO A 92 -0.57 1.81 -17.10
CA PRO A 92 -1.52 2.52 -16.24
C PRO A 92 -0.81 2.98 -14.96
N ILE A 93 -1.13 4.20 -14.56
CA ILE A 93 -0.77 4.69 -13.23
C ILE A 93 -1.81 4.13 -12.27
N GLY A 94 -1.34 3.42 -11.26
CA GLY A 94 -2.17 2.83 -10.22
C GLY A 94 -1.74 3.29 -8.83
N MET A 95 -2.58 3.04 -7.87
CA MET A 95 -2.29 3.28 -6.46
C MET A 95 -1.95 1.95 -5.79
N GLY A 96 -0.96 1.98 -4.91
CA GLY A 96 -0.52 0.80 -4.17
C GLY A 96 0.17 1.16 -2.87
N SER A 97 0.29 0.19 -1.99
CA SER A 97 1.06 0.33 -0.76
C SER A 97 2.53 0.01 -1.06
N THR A 98 3.34 1.03 -1.25
CA THR A 98 4.77 0.93 -1.53
C THR A 98 5.57 1.84 -0.59
N ASP A 99 6.88 1.78 -0.65
CA ASP A 99 7.75 2.66 0.14
C ASP A 99 7.60 4.15 -0.24
N CYS A 100 7.00 4.45 -1.40
CA CYS A 100 6.62 5.81 -1.80
C CYS A 100 5.59 6.47 -0.87
N ASN A 101 4.85 5.69 -0.07
CA ASN A 101 3.92 6.23 0.91
C ASN A 101 4.63 7.16 1.92
N ILE A 102 5.89 6.87 2.26
CA ILE A 102 6.67 7.67 3.21
C ILE A 102 6.98 9.06 2.65
N PRO A 103 7.71 9.20 1.52
CA PRO A 103 7.97 10.53 0.98
C PRO A 103 6.70 11.26 0.54
N LEU A 104 5.68 10.57 0.02
CA LEU A 104 4.39 11.20 -0.28
C LEU A 104 3.72 11.79 0.97
N SER A 105 3.80 11.11 2.11
CA SER A 105 3.26 11.64 3.38
C SER A 105 4.00 12.88 3.89
N LEU A 106 5.21 13.10 3.41
CA LEU A 106 6.01 14.30 3.66
C LEU A 106 5.84 15.37 2.57
N GLY A 107 4.90 15.18 1.64
CA GLY A 107 4.66 16.08 0.53
C GLY A 107 5.65 15.98 -0.63
N ILE A 108 6.55 15.00 -0.62
CA ILE A 108 7.62 14.83 -1.62
C ILE A 108 7.08 14.01 -2.80
N PRO A 109 7.14 14.52 -4.05
CA PRO A 109 6.75 13.77 -5.24
C PRO A 109 7.50 12.44 -5.34
N SER A 110 6.78 11.34 -5.54
CA SER A 110 7.37 10.00 -5.54
C SER A 110 6.59 9.05 -6.43
N ALA A 111 7.30 8.16 -7.11
CA ALA A 111 6.72 7.14 -7.96
C ALA A 111 7.47 5.82 -7.80
N SER A 112 6.73 4.72 -7.87
CA SER A 112 7.27 3.37 -7.89
C SER A 112 6.89 2.68 -9.20
N PHE A 113 7.82 1.99 -9.82
CA PHE A 113 7.57 1.20 -11.01
C PHE A 113 8.38 -0.08 -11.02
N GLY A 114 7.84 -1.13 -11.66
CA GLY A 114 8.52 -2.41 -11.78
C GLY A 114 9.58 -2.40 -12.88
N MET A 115 10.67 -3.14 -12.68
CA MET A 115 11.75 -3.31 -13.65
C MET A 115 11.71 -4.67 -14.37
N TYR A 116 10.69 -5.48 -14.17
CA TYR A 116 10.55 -6.78 -14.81
C TYR A 116 9.09 -7.12 -15.07
N ARG A 117 8.84 -8.12 -15.90
CA ARG A 117 7.54 -8.75 -16.03
C ARG A 117 7.47 -9.94 -15.08
N GLY A 118 6.36 -10.07 -14.39
CA GLY A 118 6.12 -11.16 -13.47
C GLY A 118 4.65 -11.29 -13.14
N GLY A 119 4.33 -12.26 -12.33
CA GLY A 119 2.96 -12.52 -11.88
C GLY A 119 2.95 -13.34 -10.61
N GLY A 120 1.76 -13.53 -10.04
CA GLY A 120 1.56 -14.29 -8.81
C GLY A 120 2.21 -13.65 -7.58
N ALA A 121 2.40 -12.33 -7.56
CA ALA A 121 3.06 -11.63 -6.45
C ALA A 121 2.45 -12.02 -5.09
N HIS A 122 3.31 -12.30 -4.12
CA HIS A 122 2.95 -12.74 -2.75
C HIS A 122 2.31 -14.15 -2.68
N THR A 123 2.45 -14.95 -3.72
CA THR A 123 2.04 -16.37 -3.71
C THR A 123 3.23 -17.30 -3.88
N ARG A 124 3.03 -18.62 -3.71
CA ARG A 124 4.07 -19.63 -3.99
C ARG A 124 4.35 -19.81 -5.47
N GLU A 125 3.43 -19.37 -6.31
CA GLU A 125 3.49 -19.40 -7.77
C GLU A 125 4.05 -18.10 -8.35
N GLU A 126 4.67 -17.24 -7.51
CA GLU A 126 5.29 -16.00 -7.96
C GLU A 126 6.42 -16.29 -8.95
N TRP A 127 6.39 -15.63 -10.09
CA TRP A 127 7.36 -15.80 -11.15
C TRP A 127 7.83 -14.48 -11.72
N MET A 128 9.02 -14.48 -12.30
CA MET A 128 9.63 -13.36 -13.01
C MET A 128 10.20 -13.85 -14.35
N GLU A 129 10.07 -13.02 -15.37
CA GLU A 129 10.69 -13.22 -16.70
C GLU A 129 12.08 -12.56 -16.72
N PRO A 130 13.19 -13.31 -16.65
CA PRO A 130 14.55 -12.73 -16.59
C PRO A 130 14.90 -11.88 -17.82
N SER A 131 14.39 -12.25 -19.00
CA SER A 131 14.61 -11.51 -20.26
C SER A 131 14.06 -10.08 -20.22
N SER A 132 13.07 -9.81 -19.37
CA SER A 132 12.46 -8.48 -19.22
C SER A 132 13.31 -7.48 -18.41
N LEU A 133 14.25 -7.97 -17.60
CA LEU A 133 15.08 -7.14 -16.73
C LEU A 133 15.90 -6.09 -17.47
N CYS A 134 16.49 -6.46 -18.62
CA CYS A 134 17.32 -5.54 -19.39
C CYS A 134 16.52 -4.30 -19.85
N ALA A 135 15.28 -4.50 -20.28
CA ALA A 135 14.39 -3.41 -20.69
C ALA A 135 13.99 -2.54 -19.49
N GLY A 136 13.64 -3.16 -18.37
CA GLY A 136 13.30 -2.45 -17.13
C GLY A 136 14.46 -1.64 -16.56
N MET A 137 15.68 -2.19 -16.57
CA MET A 137 16.87 -1.47 -16.13
C MET A 137 17.18 -0.25 -17.02
N LYS A 138 16.98 -0.36 -18.35
CA LYS A 138 17.12 0.78 -19.27
C LYS A 138 16.10 1.88 -18.94
N ALA A 139 14.85 1.50 -18.64
CA ALA A 139 13.82 2.46 -18.23
C ALA A 139 14.20 3.17 -16.92
N ALA A 140 14.66 2.43 -15.91
CA ALA A 140 15.11 2.99 -14.65
C ALA A 140 16.31 3.93 -14.81
N ALA A 141 17.33 3.52 -15.57
CA ALA A 141 18.48 4.36 -15.89
C ALA A 141 18.06 5.65 -16.62
N CYS A 142 17.13 5.55 -17.57
CA CYS A 142 16.62 6.72 -18.28
C CYS A 142 15.95 7.73 -17.34
N VAL A 143 15.13 7.26 -16.38
CA VAL A 143 14.50 8.13 -15.39
C VAL A 143 15.53 8.82 -14.52
N LEU A 144 16.54 8.07 -14.01
CA LEU A 144 17.59 8.60 -13.15
C LEU A 144 18.50 9.60 -13.90
N MET A 145 18.94 9.25 -15.10
CA MET A 145 19.84 10.12 -15.87
C MET A 145 19.16 11.42 -16.30
N HIS A 146 17.87 11.40 -16.62
CA HIS A 146 17.11 12.61 -16.94
C HIS A 146 16.94 13.56 -15.75
N TRP A 147 17.06 13.05 -14.53
CA TRP A 147 17.04 13.89 -13.34
C TRP A 147 18.29 14.79 -13.24
N PHE A 148 19.41 14.30 -13.74
CA PHE A 148 20.69 15.01 -13.72
C PHE A 148 20.98 15.79 -15.01
N SER A 149 20.13 15.66 -16.02
CA SER A 149 20.25 16.41 -17.30
C SER A 149 19.41 17.69 -17.19
N LEU A 150 19.88 18.64 -16.42
CA LEU A 150 19.42 20.03 -16.44
C LEU A 150 20.22 20.82 -17.45
#